data_ecd717a28f9e37fc24487ab4f7c102da
#
_entry.id   ecd717a28f9e37fc24487ab4f7c102da
#
_cell.length_a   1.000
_cell.length_b   1.000
_cell.length_c   1.000
_cell.angle_alpha   90.00
_cell.angle_beta   90.00
_cell.angle_gamma   90.00
#
_symmetry.space_group_name_H-M   'P 1'
#
loop_
_entity.id
_entity.type
_entity.pdbx_description
1 polymer ?
#
loop_
_entity_poly.entity_id
_entity_poly.type
_entity_poly.pdbx_seq_one_letter_code
_entity_poly.pdbx_strand_id
1 'polypeptide(L)'
;LASHADRRNTLSLDSLNFFLADVRDGLGPYLAIYLLAVHKWDPASIGVVMTIAGIAGLLTQTPAGALIDRTPYKRAMIGVAALLVTLSCLILPFTSSFTLVALTQALSSVAASVFAPAIAAISLGITGPKAFTRRTGRNETFNHAGNACAALLAGGFAYLFGPIAVFYLMAAMALASVVAISFVSADAIDHDVARGFDASHDSSGHQPSGFAALLSNKPLLMFGICCALFHLANAAMLPLVSQKLSQINMQMATPLTSACIVAAQLVMVPAALLVGMKADVXGAKAVAAGRLSVSADSRRALYPVR
;
A
#
# COMPACT_ATOMS: atom_id res chain seq x y z
N LEU A 1 -28.41 -6.08 12.71
CA LEU A 1 -27.30 -6.00 13.69
C LEU A 1 -26.18 -6.92 13.21
N ALA A 2 -24.97 -6.35 12.98
CA ALA A 2 -23.80 -7.14 12.60
C ALA A 2 -23.47 -8.15 13.70
N SER A 3 -23.10 -9.36 13.30
CA SER A 3 -22.71 -10.40 14.25
C SER A 3 -21.43 -9.97 15.01
N HIS A 4 -21.20 -10.59 16.18
CA HIS A 4 -19.96 -10.37 16.93
C HIS A 4 -18.72 -10.69 16.08
N ALA A 5 -18.80 -11.73 15.25
CA ALA A 5 -17.72 -12.13 14.34
C ALA A 5 -17.46 -11.05 13.26
N ASP A 6 -18.51 -10.47 12.68
CA ASP A 6 -18.40 -9.40 11.68
C ASP A 6 -17.74 -8.17 12.28
N ARG A 7 -18.12 -7.78 13.51
CA ARG A 7 -17.54 -6.65 14.21
C ARG A 7 -16.06 -6.89 14.51
N ARG A 8 -15.70 -8.09 14.96
CA ARG A 8 -14.31 -8.47 15.23
C ARG A 8 -13.46 -8.36 13.95
N ASN A 9 -13.91 -8.96 12.86
CA ASN A 9 -13.20 -8.94 11.58
C ASN A 9 -13.02 -7.50 11.06
N THR A 10 -14.06 -6.66 11.20
CA THR A 10 -14.00 -5.25 10.81
C THR A 10 -12.93 -4.50 11.60
N LEU A 11 -12.94 -4.64 12.94
CA LEU A 11 -11.97 -3.97 13.81
C LEU A 11 -10.54 -4.48 13.57
N SER A 12 -10.39 -5.79 13.33
CA SER A 12 -9.09 -6.40 13.03
C SER A 12 -8.50 -5.88 11.72
N LEU A 13 -9.32 -5.74 10.69
CA LEU A 13 -8.90 -5.16 9.40
C LEU A 13 -8.55 -3.66 9.54
N ASP A 14 -9.33 -2.91 10.34
CA ASP A 14 -9.04 -1.50 10.63
C ASP A 14 -7.69 -1.37 11.34
N SER A 15 -7.49 -2.17 12.39
CA SER A 15 -6.22 -2.20 13.15
C SER A 15 -5.05 -2.65 12.27
N LEU A 16 -5.26 -3.65 11.43
CA LEU A 16 -4.26 -4.13 10.49
C LEU A 16 -3.80 -3.00 9.56
N ASN A 17 -4.74 -2.30 8.93
CA ASN A 17 -4.41 -1.21 8.01
C ASN A 17 -3.74 -0.05 8.74
N PHE A 18 -4.13 0.23 9.97
CA PHE A 18 -3.53 1.27 10.81
C PHE A 18 -2.07 0.94 11.13
N PHE A 19 -1.80 -0.26 11.67
CA PHE A 19 -0.46 -0.64 12.10
C PHE A 19 0.47 -0.99 10.93
N LEU A 20 -0.09 -1.48 9.82
CA LEU A 20 0.69 -1.86 8.64
C LEU A 20 1.04 -0.64 7.76
N ALA A 21 0.45 0.52 8.01
CA ALA A 21 0.58 1.71 7.17
C ALA A 21 2.04 2.08 6.90
N ASP A 22 2.78 2.37 7.96
CA ASP A 22 4.20 2.78 7.86
C ASP A 22 5.09 1.60 7.43
N VAL A 23 4.73 0.38 7.82
CA VAL A 23 5.43 -0.86 7.47
C VAL A 23 5.34 -1.13 5.95
N ARG A 24 4.17 -0.88 5.37
CA ARG A 24 3.90 -1.04 3.94
C ARG A 24 4.70 -0.04 3.09
N ASP A 25 4.77 1.20 3.54
CA ASP A 25 5.45 2.27 2.81
C ASP A 25 6.97 2.26 3.05
N GLY A 26 7.43 1.52 4.06
CA GLY A 26 8.83 1.32 4.36
C GLY A 26 9.48 2.51 5.06
N LEU A 27 10.74 2.34 5.41
CA LEU A 27 11.53 3.34 6.14
C LEU A 27 11.85 4.60 5.32
N GLY A 28 11.82 4.50 4.00
CA GLY A 28 11.99 5.58 3.01
C GLY A 28 12.79 6.79 3.49
N PRO A 29 12.09 7.90 3.79
CA PRO A 29 12.77 9.15 4.19
C PRO A 29 13.58 9.02 5.47
N TYR A 30 13.12 8.23 6.44
CA TYR A 30 13.82 8.04 7.73
C TYR A 30 15.12 7.27 7.56
N LEU A 31 15.14 6.27 6.66
CA LEU A 31 16.36 5.53 6.31
C LEU A 31 17.38 6.48 5.69
N ALA A 32 16.94 7.34 4.76
CA ALA A 32 17.81 8.32 4.12
C ALA A 32 18.47 9.24 5.15
N ILE A 33 17.68 9.75 6.10
CA ILE A 33 18.18 10.59 7.20
C ILE A 33 19.20 9.81 8.04
N TYR A 34 18.86 8.57 8.41
CA TYR A 34 19.72 7.72 9.27
C TYR A 34 21.07 7.43 8.60
N LEU A 35 21.06 7.01 7.34
CA LEU A 35 22.29 6.69 6.61
C LEU A 35 23.17 7.94 6.44
N LEU A 36 22.55 9.08 6.15
CA LEU A 36 23.26 10.36 6.03
C LEU A 36 23.80 10.85 7.38
N ALA A 37 22.94 10.85 8.41
CA ALA A 37 23.24 11.43 9.73
C ALA A 37 24.21 10.59 10.54
N VAL A 38 23.98 9.28 10.60
CA VAL A 38 24.69 8.35 11.51
C VAL A 38 25.88 7.70 10.80
N HIS A 39 25.66 7.17 9.60
CA HIS A 39 26.71 6.45 8.85
C HIS A 39 27.52 7.33 7.91
N LYS A 40 27.11 8.61 7.75
CA LYS A 40 27.82 9.61 6.91
C LYS A 40 27.92 9.17 5.44
N TRP A 41 26.91 8.46 4.98
CA TRP A 41 26.83 8.02 3.57
C TRP A 41 26.55 9.23 2.67
N ASP A 42 27.09 9.20 1.47
CA ASP A 42 26.77 10.19 0.44
C ASP A 42 25.37 9.94 -0.14
N PRO A 43 24.71 11.00 -0.63
CA PRO A 43 23.36 10.88 -1.19
C PRO A 43 23.23 9.91 -2.37
N ALA A 44 24.31 9.75 -3.17
CA ALA A 44 24.27 8.84 -4.34
C ALA A 44 24.19 7.39 -3.88
N SER A 45 24.99 6.99 -2.88
CA SER A 45 24.93 5.64 -2.29
C SER A 45 23.56 5.34 -1.69
N ILE A 46 22.96 6.31 -1.00
CA ILE A 46 21.59 6.20 -0.46
C ILE A 46 20.59 5.98 -1.61
N GLY A 47 20.71 6.77 -2.67
CA GLY A 47 19.87 6.65 -3.86
C GLY A 47 19.96 5.28 -4.53
N VAL A 48 21.18 4.72 -4.62
CA VAL A 48 21.39 3.38 -5.19
C VAL A 48 20.66 2.32 -4.35
N VAL A 49 20.78 2.36 -3.01
CA VAL A 49 20.08 1.42 -2.12
C VAL A 49 18.56 1.52 -2.32
N MET A 50 18.02 2.74 -2.35
CA MET A 50 16.58 2.97 -2.54
C MET A 50 16.13 2.46 -3.92
N THR A 51 16.97 2.60 -4.95
CA THR A 51 16.70 2.11 -6.30
C THR A 51 16.67 0.57 -6.32
N ILE A 52 17.65 -0.08 -5.68
CA ILE A 52 17.70 -1.55 -5.56
C ILE A 52 16.42 -2.06 -4.89
N ALA A 53 16.04 -1.44 -3.78
CA ALA A 53 14.80 -1.79 -3.06
C ALA A 53 13.56 -1.59 -3.94
N GLY A 54 13.47 -0.46 -4.63
CA GLY A 54 12.37 -0.14 -5.53
C GLY A 54 12.24 -1.14 -6.68
N ILE A 55 13.36 -1.52 -7.31
CA ILE A 55 13.38 -2.51 -8.40
C ILE A 55 12.94 -3.88 -7.85
N ALA A 56 13.46 -4.28 -6.70
CA ALA A 56 13.08 -5.56 -6.05
C ALA A 56 11.56 -5.62 -5.79
N GLY A 57 10.99 -4.55 -5.23
CA GLY A 57 9.55 -4.44 -4.98
C GLY A 57 8.74 -4.48 -6.28
N LEU A 58 9.17 -3.72 -7.29
CA LEU A 58 8.49 -3.68 -8.59
C LEU A 58 8.45 -5.05 -9.26
N LEU A 59 9.58 -5.74 -9.31
CA LEU A 59 9.69 -7.06 -9.94
C LEU A 59 8.83 -8.12 -9.23
N THR A 60 8.65 -7.99 -7.91
CA THR A 60 7.91 -8.96 -7.11
C THR A 60 6.42 -8.64 -6.99
N GLN A 61 5.98 -7.44 -7.33
CA GLN A 61 4.58 -7.02 -7.14
C GLN A 61 3.58 -7.91 -7.89
N THR A 62 3.83 -8.20 -9.17
CA THR A 62 2.97 -9.07 -9.97
C THR A 62 3.01 -10.53 -9.50
N PRO A 63 4.19 -11.15 -9.29
CA PRO A 63 4.26 -12.50 -8.71
C PRO A 63 3.60 -12.59 -7.33
N ALA A 64 3.77 -11.58 -6.47
CA ALA A 64 3.14 -11.56 -5.14
C ALA A 64 1.61 -11.56 -5.24
N GLY A 65 1.05 -10.76 -6.16
CA GLY A 65 -0.39 -10.76 -6.43
C GLY A 65 -0.88 -12.15 -6.87
N ALA A 66 -0.21 -12.75 -7.85
CA ALA A 66 -0.55 -14.09 -8.34
C ALA A 66 -0.44 -15.16 -7.26
N LEU A 67 0.54 -15.04 -6.37
CA LEU A 67 0.72 -15.96 -5.23
C LEU A 67 -0.46 -15.81 -4.24
N ILE A 68 -0.83 -14.57 -3.92
CA ILE A 68 -1.96 -14.27 -3.01
C ILE A 68 -3.27 -14.83 -3.57
N ASP A 69 -3.49 -14.70 -4.88
CA ASP A 69 -4.72 -15.21 -5.51
C ASP A 69 -4.82 -16.74 -5.36
N ARG A 70 -3.70 -17.44 -5.48
CA ARG A 70 -3.67 -18.92 -5.45
C ARG A 70 -3.70 -19.51 -4.04
N THR A 71 -3.16 -18.80 -3.04
CA THR A 71 -2.99 -19.35 -1.70
C THR A 71 -4.25 -19.20 -0.84
N PRO A 72 -4.61 -20.22 -0.03
CA PRO A 72 -5.59 -20.05 1.05
C PRO A 72 -4.97 -19.39 2.30
N TYR A 73 -3.66 -19.25 2.38
CA TYR A 73 -2.94 -18.78 3.57
C TYR A 73 -2.67 -17.27 3.55
N LYS A 74 -3.61 -16.47 3.02
CA LYS A 74 -3.45 -15.02 2.85
C LYS A 74 -3.07 -14.29 4.15
N ARG A 75 -3.66 -14.70 5.28
CA ARG A 75 -3.36 -14.16 6.62
C ARG A 75 -1.91 -14.43 7.02
N ALA A 76 -1.47 -15.68 6.86
CA ALA A 76 -0.09 -16.09 7.17
C ALA A 76 0.92 -15.34 6.30
N MET A 77 0.59 -15.11 5.03
CA MET A 77 1.45 -14.34 4.12
C MET A 77 1.69 -12.92 4.63
N ILE A 78 0.65 -12.24 5.12
CA ILE A 78 0.79 -10.90 5.74
C ILE A 78 1.68 -11.00 6.98
N GLY A 79 1.45 -12.00 7.84
CA GLY A 79 2.23 -12.19 9.08
C GLY A 79 3.70 -12.42 8.78
N VAL A 80 4.01 -13.32 7.85
CA VAL A 80 5.40 -13.62 7.45
C VAL A 80 6.05 -12.38 6.84
N ALA A 81 5.35 -11.69 5.94
CA ALA A 81 5.88 -10.47 5.31
C ALA A 81 6.18 -9.39 6.37
N ALA A 82 5.28 -9.18 7.33
CA ALA A 82 5.49 -8.21 8.42
C ALA A 82 6.70 -8.59 9.29
N LEU A 83 6.87 -9.90 9.59
CA LEU A 83 8.05 -10.37 10.35
C LEU A 83 9.34 -10.17 9.55
N LEU A 84 9.35 -10.38 8.24
CA LEU A 84 10.54 -10.14 7.40
C LEU A 84 10.89 -8.65 7.38
N VAL A 85 9.90 -7.76 7.28
CA VAL A 85 10.14 -6.30 7.36
C VAL A 85 10.67 -5.94 8.75
N THR A 86 10.09 -6.50 9.83
CA THR A 86 10.55 -6.29 11.20
C THR A 86 12.03 -6.67 11.33
N LEU A 87 12.39 -7.86 10.86
CA LEU A 87 13.77 -8.34 10.92
C LEU A 87 14.71 -7.43 10.12
N SER A 88 14.30 -7.03 8.91
CA SER A 88 15.09 -6.13 8.08
C SER A 88 15.33 -4.78 8.80
N CYS A 89 14.31 -4.24 9.45
CA CYS A 89 14.42 -2.98 10.21
C CYS A 89 15.36 -3.12 11.41
N LEU A 90 15.27 -4.25 12.13
CA LEU A 90 16.07 -4.47 13.35
C LEU A 90 17.55 -4.74 13.06
N ILE A 91 17.90 -5.17 11.84
CA ILE A 91 19.29 -5.37 11.41
C ILE A 91 19.99 -4.03 11.13
N LEU A 92 19.25 -3.04 10.61
CA LEU A 92 19.83 -1.78 10.13
C LEU A 92 20.67 -1.03 11.15
N PRO A 93 20.26 -0.89 12.44
CA PRO A 93 21.08 -0.21 13.43
C PRO A 93 22.45 -0.86 13.70
N PHE A 94 22.63 -2.11 13.34
CA PHE A 94 23.83 -2.89 13.65
C PHE A 94 24.77 -3.06 12.45
N THR A 95 24.48 -2.37 11.32
CA THR A 95 25.32 -2.51 10.11
C THR A 95 25.50 -1.18 9.39
N SER A 96 26.73 -0.97 8.93
CA SER A 96 27.06 0.11 7.99
C SER A 96 27.48 -0.42 6.61
N SER A 97 27.40 -1.75 6.41
CA SER A 97 27.77 -2.38 5.14
C SER A 97 26.75 -2.03 4.05
N PHE A 98 27.19 -1.43 2.96
CA PHE A 98 26.36 -1.11 1.80
C PHE A 98 25.57 -2.35 1.31
N THR A 99 26.28 -3.46 1.15
CA THR A 99 25.67 -4.72 0.64
C THR A 99 24.56 -5.20 1.58
N LEU A 100 24.82 -5.20 2.90
CA LEU A 100 23.84 -5.71 3.86
C LEU A 100 22.62 -4.77 3.95
N VAL A 101 22.85 -3.46 3.93
CA VAL A 101 21.73 -2.47 3.90
C VAL A 101 20.91 -2.65 2.61
N ALA A 102 21.58 -2.80 1.45
CA ALA A 102 20.87 -2.99 0.17
C ALA A 102 20.04 -4.30 0.18
N LEU A 103 20.63 -5.39 0.70
CA LEU A 103 19.93 -6.68 0.80
C LEU A 103 18.73 -6.63 1.74
N THR A 104 18.88 -6.00 2.92
CA THR A 104 17.76 -5.88 3.86
C THR A 104 16.64 -5.01 3.28
N GLN A 105 16.97 -3.92 2.58
CA GLN A 105 15.97 -3.06 1.95
C GLN A 105 15.29 -3.77 0.76
N ALA A 106 16.02 -4.52 -0.05
CA ALA A 106 15.46 -5.33 -1.13
C ALA A 106 14.50 -6.38 -0.56
N LEU A 107 14.92 -7.10 0.49
CA LEU A 107 14.09 -8.11 1.16
C LEU A 107 12.82 -7.48 1.75
N SER A 108 12.96 -6.33 2.39
CA SER A 108 11.83 -5.58 2.95
C SER A 108 10.82 -5.20 1.86
N SER A 109 11.30 -4.69 0.70
CA SER A 109 10.46 -4.31 -0.43
C SER A 109 9.76 -5.52 -1.06
N VAL A 110 10.48 -6.65 -1.21
CA VAL A 110 9.90 -7.93 -1.66
C VAL A 110 8.78 -8.37 -0.72
N ALA A 111 9.03 -8.34 0.58
CA ALA A 111 8.01 -8.71 1.59
C ALA A 111 6.81 -7.76 1.53
N ALA A 112 7.06 -6.45 1.43
CA ALA A 112 6.01 -5.42 1.41
C ALA A 112 5.09 -5.55 0.18
N SER A 113 5.58 -6.10 -0.94
CA SER A 113 4.77 -6.30 -2.16
C SER A 113 3.57 -7.22 -1.94
N VAL A 114 3.58 -8.02 -0.87
CA VAL A 114 2.48 -8.93 -0.50
C VAL A 114 1.30 -8.16 0.12
N PHE A 115 1.55 -7.04 0.82
CA PHE A 115 0.53 -6.41 1.68
C PHE A 115 -0.70 -5.95 0.91
N ALA A 116 -0.52 -5.16 -0.16
CA ALA A 116 -1.64 -4.59 -0.89
C ALA A 116 -2.57 -5.66 -1.49
N PRO A 117 -2.07 -6.64 -2.26
CA PRO A 117 -2.94 -7.69 -2.80
C PRO A 117 -3.57 -8.56 -1.72
N ALA A 118 -2.86 -8.87 -0.63
CA ALA A 118 -3.40 -9.69 0.45
C ALA A 118 -4.52 -8.99 1.21
N ILE A 119 -4.35 -7.68 1.53
CA ILE A 119 -5.39 -6.87 2.18
C ILE A 119 -6.63 -6.77 1.28
N ALA A 120 -6.42 -6.52 -0.02
CA ALA A 120 -7.52 -6.43 -0.99
C ALA A 120 -8.28 -7.75 -1.06
N ALA A 121 -7.57 -8.87 -1.21
CA ALA A 121 -8.17 -10.21 -1.30
C ALA A 121 -8.93 -10.58 -0.02
N ILE A 122 -8.34 -10.36 1.16
CA ILE A 122 -9.01 -10.64 2.45
C ILE A 122 -10.25 -9.74 2.60
N SER A 123 -10.13 -8.45 2.27
CA SER A 123 -11.24 -7.51 2.34
C SER A 123 -12.40 -7.95 1.43
N LEU A 124 -12.08 -8.31 0.18
CA LEU A 124 -13.07 -8.79 -0.79
C LEU A 124 -13.71 -10.09 -0.32
N GLY A 125 -12.92 -11.05 0.16
CA GLY A 125 -13.41 -12.34 0.63
C GLY A 125 -14.32 -12.25 1.86
N ILE A 126 -14.10 -11.22 2.71
CA ILE A 126 -14.94 -11.03 3.91
C ILE A 126 -16.22 -10.22 3.59
N THR A 127 -16.10 -9.17 2.78
CA THR A 127 -17.22 -8.23 2.59
C THR A 127 -18.04 -8.50 1.33
N GLY A 128 -17.50 -9.27 0.40
CA GLY A 128 -18.11 -9.51 -0.90
C GLY A 128 -17.98 -8.31 -1.84
N PRO A 129 -18.29 -8.50 -3.14
CA PRO A 129 -18.11 -7.46 -4.17
C PRO A 129 -18.94 -6.18 -3.90
N LYS A 130 -20.16 -6.33 -3.38
CA LYS A 130 -21.08 -5.18 -3.17
C LYS A 130 -20.57 -4.18 -2.13
N ALA A 131 -19.89 -4.65 -1.08
CA ALA A 131 -19.38 -3.79 -0.02
C ALA A 131 -17.88 -3.48 -0.16
N PHE A 132 -17.21 -4.04 -1.16
CA PHE A 132 -15.75 -3.98 -1.33
C PHE A 132 -15.24 -2.54 -1.48
N THR A 133 -15.92 -1.72 -2.31
CA THR A 133 -15.50 -0.32 -2.54
C THR A 133 -15.52 0.46 -1.22
N ARG A 134 -16.59 0.32 -0.44
CA ARG A 134 -16.72 0.96 0.87
C ARG A 134 -15.66 0.44 1.85
N ARG A 135 -15.40 -0.87 1.84
CA ARG A 135 -14.35 -1.47 2.69
C ARG A 135 -12.96 -0.93 2.32
N THR A 136 -12.65 -0.83 1.03
CA THR A 136 -11.37 -0.29 0.53
C THR A 136 -11.18 1.16 0.98
N GLY A 137 -12.20 2.01 0.83
CA GLY A 137 -12.14 3.38 1.34
C GLY A 137 -11.86 3.45 2.85
N ARG A 138 -12.48 2.55 3.62
CA ARG A 138 -12.25 2.44 5.06
C ARG A 138 -10.82 1.95 5.35
N ASN A 139 -10.32 0.97 4.61
CA ASN A 139 -8.92 0.50 4.73
C ASN A 139 -7.94 1.66 4.53
N GLU A 140 -8.14 2.46 3.47
CA GLU A 140 -7.26 3.59 3.17
C GLU A 140 -7.39 4.70 4.22
N THR A 141 -8.59 4.91 4.78
CA THR A 141 -8.77 5.86 5.90
C THR A 141 -7.88 5.45 7.09
N PHE A 142 -7.92 4.18 7.49
CA PHE A 142 -7.09 3.68 8.59
C PHE A 142 -5.60 3.65 8.23
N ASN A 143 -5.27 3.36 6.97
CA ASN A 143 -3.90 3.43 6.46
C ASN A 143 -3.32 4.84 6.60
N HIS A 144 -4.04 5.85 6.13
CA HIS A 144 -3.60 7.24 6.23
C HIS A 144 -3.54 7.73 7.68
N ALA A 145 -4.49 7.31 8.54
CA ALA A 145 -4.46 7.63 9.97
C ALA A 145 -3.25 6.97 10.66
N GLY A 146 -2.94 5.73 10.27
CA GLY A 146 -1.76 5.00 10.74
C GLY A 146 -0.47 5.72 10.35
N ASN A 147 -0.35 6.13 9.09
CA ASN A 147 0.81 6.90 8.60
C ASN A 147 0.99 8.21 9.36
N ALA A 148 -0.11 8.94 9.63
CA ALA A 148 -0.06 10.18 10.42
C ALA A 148 0.46 9.91 11.84
N CYS A 149 -0.09 8.88 12.49
CA CYS A 149 0.30 8.49 13.85
C CYS A 149 1.77 8.03 13.89
N ALA A 150 2.17 7.17 12.96
CA ALA A 150 3.55 6.67 12.86
C ALA A 150 4.52 7.83 12.64
N ALA A 151 4.19 8.78 11.76
CA ALA A 151 5.03 9.95 11.49
C ALA A 151 5.17 10.84 12.72
N LEU A 152 4.07 11.10 13.46
CA LEU A 152 4.12 11.86 14.72
C LEU A 152 5.03 11.19 15.75
N LEU A 153 4.86 9.88 15.93
CA LEU A 153 5.68 9.10 16.87
C LEU A 153 7.14 9.04 16.41
N ALA A 154 7.38 8.85 15.11
CA ALA A 154 8.74 8.81 14.54
C ALA A 154 9.47 10.14 14.76
N GLY A 155 8.78 11.25 14.49
CA GLY A 155 9.34 12.59 14.73
C GLY A 155 9.66 12.84 16.20
N GLY A 156 8.71 12.51 17.08
CA GLY A 156 8.87 12.66 18.53
C GLY A 156 9.98 11.78 19.10
N PHE A 157 9.96 10.49 18.76
CA PHE A 157 10.96 9.53 19.25
C PHE A 157 12.35 9.83 18.70
N ALA A 158 12.44 10.23 17.43
CA ALA A 158 13.73 10.61 16.84
C ALA A 158 14.31 11.85 17.52
N TYR A 159 13.46 12.81 17.90
CA TYR A 159 13.88 14.02 18.62
C TYR A 159 14.41 13.67 20.02
N LEU A 160 13.70 12.78 20.75
CA LEU A 160 14.02 12.44 22.15
C LEU A 160 15.16 11.40 22.27
N PHE A 161 15.18 10.41 21.36
CA PHE A 161 16.04 9.22 21.50
C PHE A 161 16.98 9.02 20.29
N GLY A 162 16.93 9.94 19.33
CA GLY A 162 17.75 9.87 18.10
C GLY A 162 17.10 9.04 16.98
N PRO A 163 17.66 9.12 15.77
CA PRO A 163 17.05 8.51 14.56
C PRO A 163 16.85 7.00 14.64
N ILE A 164 17.62 6.32 15.48
CA ILE A 164 17.55 4.85 15.67
C ILE A 164 16.19 4.42 16.21
N ALA A 165 15.52 5.27 16.97
CA ALA A 165 14.22 4.98 17.59
C ALA A 165 13.12 4.70 16.54
N VAL A 166 13.26 5.23 15.32
CA VAL A 166 12.30 5.02 14.24
C VAL A 166 12.28 3.53 13.82
N PHE A 167 13.42 2.86 13.82
CA PHE A 167 13.49 1.43 13.47
C PHE A 167 12.74 0.56 14.48
N TYR A 168 12.89 0.89 15.77
CA TYR A 168 12.17 0.16 16.83
C TYR A 168 10.67 0.45 16.79
N LEU A 169 10.29 1.69 16.48
CA LEU A 169 8.87 2.05 16.30
C LEU A 169 8.26 1.25 15.15
N MET A 170 8.94 1.20 14.00
CA MET A 170 8.46 0.43 12.84
C MET A 170 8.34 -1.06 13.17
N ALA A 171 9.34 -1.62 13.87
CA ALA A 171 9.30 -3.02 14.31
C ALA A 171 8.10 -3.27 15.22
N ALA A 172 7.83 -2.35 16.15
CA ALA A 172 6.68 -2.45 17.06
C ALA A 172 5.34 -2.39 16.27
N MET A 173 5.22 -1.50 15.30
CA MET A 173 4.03 -1.40 14.46
C MET A 173 3.84 -2.65 13.60
N ALA A 174 4.93 -3.20 13.04
CA ALA A 174 4.88 -4.44 12.27
C ALA A 174 4.41 -5.61 13.14
N LEU A 175 4.92 -5.72 14.37
CA LEU A 175 4.46 -6.75 15.32
C LEU A 175 2.98 -6.55 15.70
N ALA A 176 2.55 -5.31 15.91
CA ALA A 176 1.14 -5.00 16.17
C ALA A 176 0.24 -5.41 14.98
N SER A 177 0.74 -5.27 13.74
CA SER A 177 0.02 -5.72 12.55
C SER A 177 -0.11 -7.26 12.50
N VAL A 178 0.92 -8.00 12.95
CA VAL A 178 0.86 -9.47 13.08
C VAL A 178 -0.21 -9.87 14.10
N VAL A 179 -0.28 -9.15 15.22
CA VAL A 179 -1.34 -9.38 16.21
C VAL A 179 -2.71 -9.06 15.61
N ALA A 180 -2.85 -7.94 14.90
CA ALA A 180 -4.12 -7.54 14.27
C ALA A 180 -4.61 -8.59 13.26
N ILE A 181 -3.74 -9.09 12.38
CA ILE A 181 -4.12 -10.09 11.36
C ILE A 181 -4.50 -11.44 12.03
N SER A 182 -3.92 -11.77 13.19
CA SER A 182 -4.24 -13.02 13.87
C SER A 182 -5.71 -13.07 14.35
N PHE A 183 -6.31 -11.90 14.61
CA PHE A 183 -7.72 -11.79 15.04
C PHE A 183 -8.72 -11.84 13.87
N VAL A 184 -8.28 -11.75 12.62
CA VAL A 184 -9.16 -11.97 11.46
C VAL A 184 -9.49 -13.46 11.38
N SER A 185 -10.77 -13.80 11.34
CA SER A 185 -11.22 -15.21 11.25
C SER A 185 -10.84 -15.81 9.89
N ALA A 186 -10.18 -16.95 9.89
CA ALA A 186 -9.87 -17.68 8.65
C ALA A 186 -11.13 -18.09 7.90
N ASP A 187 -12.10 -18.61 8.66
CA ASP A 187 -13.38 -19.12 8.13
C ASP A 187 -14.28 -18.02 7.55
N ALA A 188 -14.00 -16.76 7.88
CA ALA A 188 -14.76 -15.63 7.34
C ALA A 188 -14.29 -15.20 5.95
N ILE A 189 -13.17 -15.75 5.48
CA ILE A 189 -12.59 -15.37 4.18
C ILE A 189 -13.08 -16.38 3.13
N ASP A 190 -14.00 -15.95 2.28
CA ASP A 190 -14.38 -16.72 1.10
C ASP A 190 -13.26 -16.62 0.07
N HIS A 191 -12.53 -17.71 -0.14
CA HIS A 191 -11.35 -17.73 -0.98
C HIS A 191 -11.68 -17.61 -2.48
N ASP A 192 -12.86 -18.03 -2.92
CA ASP A 192 -13.28 -17.92 -4.32
C ASP A 192 -13.69 -16.46 -4.61
N VAL A 193 -14.47 -15.85 -3.73
CA VAL A 193 -14.79 -14.43 -3.80
C VAL A 193 -13.51 -13.59 -3.74
N ALA A 194 -12.57 -13.94 -2.86
CA ALA A 194 -11.28 -13.25 -2.70
C ALA A 194 -10.42 -13.25 -3.98
N ARG A 195 -10.65 -14.22 -4.87
CA ARG A 195 -10.00 -14.32 -6.19
C ARG A 195 -10.75 -13.55 -7.29
N GLY A 196 -11.90 -12.96 -6.95
CA GLY A 196 -12.74 -12.24 -7.90
C GLY A 196 -13.76 -13.09 -8.64
N PHE A 197 -13.97 -14.35 -8.22
CA PHE A 197 -15.02 -15.20 -8.80
C PHE A 197 -16.37 -14.81 -8.17
N ASP A 198 -17.34 -14.52 -9.03
CA ASP A 198 -18.70 -14.23 -8.56
C ASP A 198 -19.49 -15.54 -8.60
N ALA A 199 -19.97 -16.01 -7.46
CA ALA A 199 -20.73 -17.26 -7.31
C ALA A 199 -22.03 -17.28 -8.13
N SER A 200 -22.47 -16.11 -8.65
CA SER A 200 -23.72 -15.98 -9.41
C SER A 200 -23.55 -16.01 -10.93
N HIS A 201 -22.31 -15.91 -11.43
CA HIS A 201 -22.02 -15.88 -12.87
C HIS A 201 -20.85 -16.77 -13.24
N ASP A 202 -21.19 -17.98 -13.67
CA ASP A 202 -20.54 -18.65 -14.78
C ASP A 202 -19.52 -19.75 -14.51
N SER A 203 -19.94 -20.92 -14.91
CA SER A 203 -19.16 -22.10 -15.24
C SER A 203 -18.40 -21.97 -16.58
N SER A 204 -18.35 -20.80 -17.22
CA SER A 204 -17.48 -20.59 -18.39
C SER A 204 -16.07 -20.23 -17.88
N GLY A 205 -15.12 -21.12 -18.05
CA GLY A 205 -13.75 -21.02 -17.57
C GLY A 205 -12.98 -19.82 -18.14
N HIS A 206 -13.35 -18.63 -17.69
CA HIS A 206 -12.60 -17.42 -18.03
C HIS A 206 -11.28 -17.43 -17.27
N GLN A 207 -10.21 -17.73 -17.96
CA GLN A 207 -8.87 -17.56 -17.42
C GLN A 207 -8.59 -16.07 -17.18
N PRO A 208 -7.84 -15.75 -16.10
CA PRO A 208 -7.45 -14.36 -15.85
C PRO A 208 -6.78 -13.76 -17.09
N SER A 209 -7.21 -12.56 -17.46
CA SER A 209 -6.63 -11.86 -18.61
C SER A 209 -5.13 -11.64 -18.37
N GLY A 210 -4.32 -12.08 -19.31
CA GLY A 210 -2.87 -11.92 -19.25
C GLY A 210 -2.42 -10.47 -19.45
N PHE A 211 -1.14 -10.24 -19.28
CA PHE A 211 -0.49 -8.93 -19.48
C PHE A 211 -0.79 -8.34 -20.88
N ALA A 212 -0.99 -9.19 -21.87
CA ALA A 212 -1.34 -8.78 -23.24
C ALA A 212 -2.67 -8.00 -23.28
N ALA A 213 -3.63 -8.32 -22.42
CA ALA A 213 -4.91 -7.62 -22.35
C ALA A 213 -4.74 -6.15 -21.88
N LEU A 214 -3.77 -5.88 -20.99
CA LEU A 214 -3.42 -4.52 -20.58
C LEU A 214 -2.91 -3.71 -21.77
N LEU A 215 -2.02 -4.28 -22.57
CA LEU A 215 -1.40 -3.61 -23.72
C LEU A 215 -2.40 -3.37 -24.86
N SER A 216 -3.38 -4.26 -25.02
CA SER A 216 -4.38 -4.15 -26.10
C SER A 216 -5.56 -3.22 -25.75
N ASN A 217 -5.81 -2.97 -24.46
CA ASN A 217 -6.89 -2.11 -24.00
C ASN A 217 -6.39 -0.67 -23.81
N LYS A 218 -6.62 0.19 -24.81
CA LYS A 218 -6.10 1.58 -24.82
C LYS A 218 -6.48 2.39 -23.58
N PRO A 219 -7.75 2.43 -23.12
CA PRO A 219 -8.09 3.16 -21.87
C PRO A 219 -7.31 2.65 -20.64
N LEU A 220 -7.16 1.34 -20.52
CA LEU A 220 -6.44 0.73 -19.40
C LEU A 220 -4.94 1.06 -19.47
N LEU A 221 -4.37 0.98 -20.68
CA LEU A 221 -2.96 1.35 -20.92
C LEU A 221 -2.72 2.82 -20.61
N MET A 222 -3.59 3.72 -21.06
CA MET A 222 -3.47 5.17 -20.77
C MET A 222 -3.55 5.44 -19.26
N PHE A 223 -4.48 4.79 -18.57
CA PHE A 223 -4.59 4.90 -17.10
C PHE A 223 -3.30 4.43 -16.43
N GLY A 224 -2.76 3.29 -16.86
CA GLY A 224 -1.50 2.75 -16.35
C GLY A 224 -0.33 3.72 -16.57
N ILE A 225 -0.23 4.32 -17.76
CA ILE A 225 0.82 5.30 -18.07
C ILE A 225 0.67 6.54 -17.17
N CYS A 226 -0.55 7.06 -16.98
CA CYS A 226 -0.80 8.21 -16.10
C CYS A 226 -0.37 7.89 -14.66
N CYS A 227 -0.72 6.72 -14.15
CA CYS A 227 -0.30 6.27 -12.83
C CYS A 227 1.24 6.18 -12.72
N ALA A 228 1.88 5.60 -13.73
CA ALA A 228 3.35 5.46 -13.77
C ALA A 228 4.03 6.85 -13.76
N LEU A 229 3.56 7.78 -14.59
CA LEU A 229 4.11 9.14 -14.66
C LEU A 229 3.89 9.90 -13.34
N PHE A 230 2.71 9.75 -12.73
CA PHE A 230 2.41 10.35 -11.43
C PHE A 230 3.37 9.85 -10.35
N HIS A 231 3.56 8.53 -10.27
CA HIS A 231 4.46 7.94 -9.28
C HIS A 231 5.91 8.30 -9.56
N LEU A 232 6.33 8.30 -10.82
CA LEU A 232 7.69 8.71 -11.21
C LEU A 232 8.00 10.15 -10.78
N ALA A 233 7.05 11.07 -11.00
CA ALA A 233 7.21 12.48 -10.62
C ALA A 233 7.29 12.67 -9.09
N ASN A 234 6.64 11.82 -8.31
CA ASN A 234 6.52 11.97 -6.86
C ASN A 234 7.48 11.10 -6.04
N ALA A 235 8.04 10.04 -6.63
CA ALA A 235 8.79 9.01 -5.89
C ALA A 235 9.97 9.55 -5.09
N ALA A 236 10.73 10.47 -5.67
CA ALA A 236 11.95 11.00 -5.03
C ALA A 236 11.67 12.21 -4.13
N MET A 237 10.49 12.79 -4.17
CA MET A 237 10.21 14.10 -3.54
C MET A 237 10.47 14.07 -2.03
N LEU A 238 9.85 13.15 -1.31
CA LEU A 238 9.97 13.10 0.15
C LEU A 238 11.37 12.70 0.62
N PRO A 239 12.03 11.67 0.03
CA PRO A 239 13.42 11.38 0.38
C PRO A 239 14.40 12.53 0.11
N LEU A 240 14.23 13.25 -1.00
CA LEU A 240 15.12 14.40 -1.31
C LEU A 240 14.89 15.57 -0.35
N VAL A 241 13.62 15.86 0.00
CA VAL A 241 13.29 16.88 1.01
C VAL A 241 13.93 16.49 2.35
N SER A 242 13.83 15.22 2.75
CA SER A 242 14.41 14.72 4.02
C SER A 242 15.93 14.88 4.03
N GLN A 243 16.60 14.55 2.93
CA GLN A 243 18.05 14.75 2.79
C GLN A 243 18.43 16.23 2.87
N LYS A 244 17.68 17.09 2.21
CA LYS A 244 17.91 18.55 2.24
C LYS A 244 17.74 19.12 3.66
N LEU A 245 16.70 18.69 4.37
CA LEU A 245 16.48 19.09 5.76
C LEU A 245 17.62 18.63 6.67
N SER A 246 18.16 17.43 6.42
CA SER A 246 19.31 16.90 7.18
C SER A 246 20.56 17.75 7.00
N GLN A 247 20.77 18.31 5.80
CA GLN A 247 21.90 19.19 5.50
C GLN A 247 21.76 20.55 6.19
N ILE A 248 20.53 21.04 6.38
CA ILE A 248 20.27 22.34 7.03
C ILE A 248 20.33 22.20 8.55
N ASN A 249 19.63 21.22 9.10
CA ASN A 249 19.60 20.97 10.56
C ASN A 249 19.36 19.48 10.82
N MET A 250 20.42 18.79 11.15
CA MET A 250 20.45 17.35 11.37
C MET A 250 19.47 16.90 12.47
N GLN A 251 19.42 17.65 13.57
CA GLN A 251 18.57 17.31 14.73
C GLN A 251 17.09 17.45 14.40
N MET A 252 16.73 18.42 13.57
CA MET A 252 15.33 18.69 13.20
C MET A 252 14.88 17.96 11.93
N ALA A 253 15.77 17.25 11.24
CA ALA A 253 15.46 16.61 9.96
C ALA A 253 14.29 15.62 10.06
N THR A 254 14.35 14.69 11.03
CA THR A 254 13.28 13.70 11.21
C THR A 254 11.97 14.35 11.69
N PRO A 255 11.98 15.22 12.73
CA PRO A 255 10.75 15.94 13.10
C PRO A 255 10.12 16.74 11.97
N LEU A 256 10.91 17.46 11.17
CA LEU A 256 10.38 18.25 10.05
C LEU A 256 9.83 17.36 8.93
N THR A 257 10.52 16.26 8.61
CA THR A 257 10.04 15.26 7.65
C THR A 257 8.71 14.67 8.12
N SER A 258 8.62 14.32 9.40
CA SER A 258 7.38 13.82 10.02
C SER A 258 6.24 14.84 9.91
N ALA A 259 6.54 16.12 10.16
CA ALA A 259 5.54 17.20 10.03
C ALA A 259 5.00 17.29 8.58
N CYS A 260 5.86 17.15 7.59
CA CYS A 260 5.44 17.11 6.18
C CYS A 260 4.49 15.93 5.90
N ILE A 261 4.84 14.75 6.42
CA ILE A 261 4.01 13.54 6.27
C ILE A 261 2.65 13.76 6.95
N VAL A 262 2.64 14.24 8.19
CA VAL A 262 1.40 14.49 8.95
C VAL A 262 0.50 15.48 8.20
N ALA A 263 1.07 16.56 7.68
CA ALA A 263 0.32 17.56 6.91
C ALA A 263 -0.36 16.93 5.67
N ALA A 264 0.36 16.05 4.96
CA ALA A 264 -0.22 15.31 3.82
C ALA A 264 -1.35 14.38 4.28
N GLN A 265 -1.16 13.64 5.38
CA GLN A 265 -2.16 12.69 5.87
C GLN A 265 -3.44 13.39 6.40
N LEU A 266 -3.33 14.61 6.92
CA LEU A 266 -4.50 15.39 7.34
C LEU A 266 -5.45 15.67 6.16
N VAL A 267 -4.93 15.73 4.94
CA VAL A 267 -5.73 15.87 3.71
C VAL A 267 -6.20 14.48 3.22
N MET A 268 -5.32 13.48 3.28
CA MET A 268 -5.59 12.15 2.71
C MET A 268 -6.65 11.38 3.49
N VAL A 269 -6.70 11.49 4.83
CA VAL A 269 -7.70 10.80 5.66
C VAL A 269 -9.14 11.16 5.24
N PRO A 270 -9.55 12.45 5.25
CA PRO A 270 -10.90 12.79 4.81
C PRO A 270 -11.12 12.51 3.31
N ALA A 271 -10.11 12.68 2.46
CA ALA A 271 -10.22 12.37 1.03
C ALA A 271 -10.53 10.88 0.80
N ALA A 272 -9.79 9.98 1.45
CA ALA A 272 -10.02 8.52 1.35
C ALA A 272 -11.42 8.13 1.82
N LEU A 273 -11.86 8.72 2.93
CA LEU A 273 -13.21 8.49 3.47
C LEU A 273 -14.30 8.96 2.49
N LEU A 274 -14.17 10.17 1.96
CA LEU A 274 -15.13 10.74 1.00
C LEU A 274 -15.19 9.92 -0.30
N VAL A 275 -14.04 9.53 -0.84
CA VAL A 275 -13.96 8.70 -2.05
C VAL A 275 -14.62 7.34 -1.78
N GLY A 276 -14.29 6.70 -0.66
CA GLY A 276 -14.86 5.39 -0.30
C GLY A 276 -16.39 5.42 -0.15
N MET A 277 -16.95 6.55 0.33
CA MET A 277 -18.39 6.70 0.48
C MET A 277 -19.10 7.05 -0.84
N LYS A 278 -18.44 7.77 -1.75
CA LYS A 278 -19.06 8.32 -2.95
C LYS A 278 -18.67 7.60 -4.25
N ALA A 279 -17.67 6.74 -4.23
CA ALA A 279 -17.16 6.07 -5.43
C ALA A 279 -18.24 5.27 -6.17
N ASP A 280 -19.12 4.60 -5.45
CA ASP A 280 -20.21 3.82 -6.06
C ASP A 280 -21.19 4.71 -6.84
N VAL A 281 -21.49 5.89 -6.32
CA VAL A 281 -22.38 6.86 -7.00
C VAL A 281 -21.71 7.48 -8.23
N UNK A 282 -20.54 7.71 -7.99
CA UNK A 282 -19.91 8.23 -8.94
C UNK A 282 -19.65 7.39 -10.03
N GLY A 283 -19.19 6.37 -9.76
CA GLY A 283 -18.91 5.36 -10.76
C GLY A 283 -20.15 4.99 -11.58
N ALA A 284 -21.27 4.78 -10.90
CA ALA A 284 -22.55 4.49 -11.56
C ALA A 284 -22.97 5.58 -12.53
N LYS A 285 -22.79 6.85 -12.15
CA LYS A 285 -23.10 7.98 -13.04
C LYS A 285 -22.21 8.03 -14.27
N ALA A 286 -20.91 7.76 -14.09
CA ALA A 286 -19.95 7.72 -15.21
C ALA A 286 -20.28 6.56 -16.18
N VAL A 287 -20.61 5.39 -15.65
CA VAL A 287 -21.02 4.23 -16.47
C VAL A 287 -22.32 4.51 -17.20
N ALA A 288 -23.30 5.13 -16.53
CA ALA A 288 -24.58 5.51 -17.15
C ALA A 288 -24.37 6.53 -18.28
N ALA A 289 -23.53 7.54 -18.07
CA ALA A 289 -23.17 8.53 -19.10
C ALA A 289 -22.46 7.89 -20.30
N GLY A 290 -21.53 6.96 -20.03
CA GLY A 290 -20.84 6.20 -21.06
C GLY A 290 -21.79 5.32 -21.89
N ARG A 291 -22.73 4.65 -21.24
CA ARG A 291 -23.77 3.84 -21.92
C ARG A 291 -24.66 4.69 -22.81
N LEU A 292 -25.03 5.89 -22.34
CA LEU A 292 -25.83 6.83 -23.14
C LEU A 292 -25.08 7.28 -24.40
N SER A 293 -23.77 7.58 -24.28
CA SER A 293 -22.97 7.99 -25.45
C SER A 293 -22.80 6.85 -26.45
N VAL A 294 -22.54 5.64 -25.99
CA VAL A 294 -22.41 4.46 -26.86
C VAL A 294 -23.74 4.15 -27.57
N SER A 295 -24.86 4.25 -26.86
CA SER A 295 -26.19 4.03 -27.46
C SER A 295 -26.54 5.09 -28.50
N ALA A 296 -26.14 6.35 -28.29
CA ALA A 296 -26.34 7.42 -29.26
C ALA A 296 -25.53 7.20 -30.54
N ASP A 297 -24.28 6.76 -30.41
CA ASP A 297 -23.41 6.46 -31.57
C ASP A 297 -23.91 5.23 -32.36
N SER A 298 -24.36 4.19 -31.65
CA SER A 298 -24.89 3.00 -32.33
C SER A 298 -26.19 3.30 -33.10
N ARG A 299 -27.03 4.22 -32.58
CA ARG A 299 -28.25 4.66 -33.31
C ARG A 299 -27.91 5.48 -34.57
N ARG A 300 -26.86 6.31 -34.53
CA ARG A 300 -26.38 7.06 -35.72
C ARG A 300 -25.82 6.12 -36.79
N ALA A 301 -25.18 5.02 -36.38
CA ALA A 301 -24.65 4.04 -37.29
C ALA A 301 -25.76 3.20 -38.01
N LEU A 302 -26.91 3.03 -37.35
CA LEU A 302 -28.02 2.23 -37.87
C LEU A 302 -28.98 3.01 -38.82
N TYR A 303 -28.95 4.36 -38.79
CA TYR A 303 -29.79 5.21 -39.62
C TYR A 303 -28.94 6.28 -40.32
N PRO A 304 -28.21 5.92 -41.41
CA PRO A 304 -27.60 6.98 -42.22
C PRO A 304 -28.72 7.81 -42.88
N VAL A 305 -28.70 9.10 -42.54
CA VAL A 305 -29.64 10.06 -43.17
C VAL A 305 -29.34 10.10 -44.65
N ARG A 306 -30.34 9.79 -45.51
CA ARG A 306 -30.27 10.00 -46.93
C ARG A 306 -30.39 11.48 -47.24
#